data_ae5d69914eff157c4b806af2efe07c1e
#
_entry.id   ae5d69914eff157c4b806af2efe07c1e
#
_cell.length_a   1.000
_cell.length_b   1.000
_cell.length_c   1.000
_cell.angle_alpha   90.00
_cell.angle_beta   90.00
_cell.angle_gamma   90.00
#
_symmetry.space_group_name_H-M   'P 1'
#
loop_
_entity.id
_entity.type
_entity.pdbx_description
1 polymer ?
#
loop_
_entity_poly.entity_id
_entity_poly.type
_entity_poly.pdbx_seq_one_letter_code
_entity_poly.pdbx_strand_id
1 'polypeptide(L)'
;MNAKTPAIMLQGTCSNAGKSLLAAALCRIFAEDGLAPAPFKAQNMALNSFVTEDGRELGRAQALQAAACGRAPDARMNPVLLKPSSDTGSQVVVMGRPVGHMRVAEYLAYKPTAWRAVTAAYDSLAAEAGVMVIEGAGSPAEIN
;
A
#
# COMPACT_ATOMS: atom_id res chain seq x y z
N MET A 1 -23.30 -3.98 16.14
CA MET A 1 -21.86 -4.24 15.94
C MET A 1 -21.62 -4.11 14.44
N ASN A 2 -20.89 -3.08 13.99
CA ASN A 2 -20.50 -3.00 12.58
C ASN A 2 -19.57 -4.19 12.27
N ALA A 3 -19.99 -5.07 11.38
CA ALA A 3 -19.15 -6.16 10.91
C ALA A 3 -17.87 -5.54 10.30
N LYS A 4 -16.70 -6.07 10.70
CA LYS A 4 -15.43 -5.65 10.09
C LYS A 4 -15.43 -6.04 8.63
N THR A 5 -14.97 -5.17 7.76
CA THR A 5 -14.79 -5.45 6.33
C THR A 5 -13.89 -6.68 6.15
N PRO A 6 -14.35 -7.70 5.41
CA PRO A 6 -13.53 -8.87 5.11
C PRO A 6 -12.21 -8.47 4.45
N ALA A 7 -11.15 -9.20 4.74
CA ALA A 7 -9.84 -8.93 4.16
C ALA A 7 -9.12 -10.24 3.80
N ILE A 8 -8.40 -10.21 2.68
CA ILE A 8 -7.44 -11.25 2.28
C ILE A 8 -6.07 -10.64 2.15
N MET A 9 -5.04 -11.31 2.67
CA MET A 9 -3.66 -10.85 2.56
C MET A 9 -2.81 -11.85 1.79
N LEU A 10 -2.14 -11.34 0.73
CA LEU A 10 -1.18 -12.12 -0.04
C LEU A 10 0.22 -11.91 0.54
N GLN A 11 0.80 -13.00 1.02
CA GLN A 11 2.18 -13.06 1.45
C GLN A 11 3.02 -13.83 0.42
N GLY A 12 4.30 -13.59 0.38
CA GLY A 12 5.23 -14.30 -0.51
C GLY A 12 6.50 -14.65 0.24
N THR A 13 7.24 -15.61 -0.26
CA THR A 13 8.52 -16.07 0.32
C THR A 13 9.68 -15.12 0.01
N CYS A 14 9.49 -14.17 -0.93
CA CYS A 14 10.51 -13.18 -1.31
C CYS A 14 9.87 -12.00 -2.04
N SER A 15 10.67 -10.97 -2.30
CA SER A 15 10.35 -9.92 -3.27
C SER A 15 10.23 -10.56 -4.67
N ASN A 16 9.42 -9.96 -5.54
CA ASN A 16 9.16 -10.45 -6.92
C ASN A 16 8.49 -11.84 -7.03
N ALA A 17 7.92 -12.38 -5.96
CA ALA A 17 7.16 -13.63 -5.97
C ALA A 17 5.79 -13.54 -6.69
N GLY A 18 5.47 -12.41 -7.34
CA GLY A 18 4.21 -12.23 -8.06
C GLY A 18 3.06 -11.69 -7.23
N LYS A 19 3.27 -11.32 -5.96
CA LYS A 19 2.22 -10.80 -5.06
C LYS A 19 1.39 -9.68 -5.68
N SER A 20 2.03 -8.69 -6.28
CA SER A 20 1.36 -7.53 -6.86
C SER A 20 0.43 -7.90 -8.02
N LEU A 21 0.84 -8.86 -8.85
CA LEU A 21 0.03 -9.35 -9.96
C LEU A 21 -1.18 -10.16 -9.46
N LEU A 22 -0.96 -11.05 -8.49
CA LEU A 22 -2.04 -11.82 -7.87
C LEU A 22 -3.03 -10.92 -7.13
N ALA A 23 -2.54 -9.88 -6.44
CA ALA A 23 -3.41 -8.88 -5.81
C ALA A 23 -4.27 -8.15 -6.84
N ALA A 24 -3.69 -7.74 -7.97
CA ALA A 24 -4.44 -7.11 -9.07
C ALA A 24 -5.48 -8.06 -9.66
N ALA A 25 -5.14 -9.35 -9.85
CA ALA A 25 -6.08 -10.37 -10.35
C ALA A 25 -7.26 -10.55 -9.38
N LEU A 26 -7.00 -10.69 -8.08
CA LEU A 26 -8.07 -10.78 -7.07
C LEU A 26 -8.92 -9.52 -7.01
N CYS A 27 -8.31 -8.33 -7.09
CA CYS A 27 -9.04 -7.08 -7.21
C CYS A 27 -10.01 -7.12 -8.40
N ARG A 28 -9.56 -7.58 -9.56
CA ARG A 28 -10.40 -7.69 -10.75
C ARG A 28 -11.53 -8.68 -10.58
N ILE A 29 -11.23 -9.90 -10.10
CA ILE A 29 -12.23 -10.95 -9.86
C ILE A 29 -13.29 -10.44 -8.88
N PHE A 30 -12.90 -9.90 -7.73
CA PHE A 30 -13.83 -9.39 -6.73
C PHE A 30 -14.67 -8.21 -7.25
N ALA A 31 -14.10 -7.39 -8.13
CA ALA A 31 -14.86 -6.30 -8.77
C ALA A 31 -15.91 -6.86 -9.73
N GLU A 32 -15.60 -7.89 -10.54
CA GLU A 32 -16.53 -8.57 -11.43
C GLU A 32 -17.63 -9.31 -10.66
N ASP A 33 -17.31 -9.84 -9.47
CA ASP A 33 -18.27 -10.45 -8.55
C ASP A 33 -19.12 -9.42 -7.78
N GLY A 34 -18.91 -8.10 -7.99
CA GLY A 34 -19.66 -7.04 -7.34
C GLY A 34 -19.30 -6.78 -5.88
N LEU A 35 -18.15 -7.28 -5.39
CA LEU A 35 -17.75 -7.20 -3.98
C LEU A 35 -17.12 -5.85 -3.58
N ALA A 36 -17.05 -4.87 -4.47
CA ALA A 36 -16.47 -3.54 -4.22
C ALA A 36 -15.09 -3.60 -3.53
N PRO A 37 -14.07 -4.26 -4.12
CA PRO A 37 -12.76 -4.44 -3.50
C PRO A 37 -12.00 -3.12 -3.36
N ALA A 38 -11.06 -3.08 -2.40
CA ALA A 38 -10.04 -2.04 -2.33
C ALA A 38 -8.66 -2.67 -2.07
N PRO A 39 -7.61 -2.29 -2.86
CA PRO A 39 -6.26 -2.77 -2.64
C PRO A 39 -5.61 -2.00 -1.50
N PHE A 40 -4.68 -2.65 -0.79
CA PHE A 40 -3.91 -2.02 0.27
C PHE A 40 -2.52 -2.62 0.38
N LYS A 41 -1.51 -1.76 0.47
CA LYS A 41 -0.14 -2.15 0.84
C LYS A 41 0.40 -1.12 1.83
N ALA A 42 0.56 -1.51 3.08
CA ALA A 42 0.95 -0.62 4.17
C ALA A 42 2.21 0.19 3.86
N GLN A 43 3.25 -0.49 3.41
CA GLN A 43 4.52 0.09 3.01
C GLN A 43 4.99 -0.50 1.69
N ASN A 44 5.47 0.35 0.78
CA ASN A 44 6.11 -0.07 -0.45
C ASN A 44 7.50 0.56 -0.57
N MET A 45 8.42 -0.12 -1.25
CA MET A 45 9.72 0.42 -1.62
C MET A 45 9.82 0.42 -3.14
N ALA A 46 9.90 1.60 -3.76
CA ALA A 46 9.99 1.74 -5.20
C ALA A 46 10.57 3.09 -5.60
N LEU A 47 11.41 3.11 -6.61
CA LEU A 47 11.95 4.36 -7.20
C LEU A 47 10.86 5.13 -7.97
N ASN A 48 9.97 4.39 -8.65
CA ASN A 48 8.93 4.98 -9.49
C ASN A 48 7.60 4.98 -8.78
N SER A 49 6.96 6.14 -8.70
CA SER A 49 5.61 6.34 -8.18
C SER A 49 4.62 6.63 -9.32
N PHE A 50 3.35 6.52 -8.99
CA PHE A 50 2.21 7.06 -9.73
C PHE A 50 1.75 8.34 -9.02
N VAL A 51 1.34 9.34 -9.76
CA VAL A 51 0.78 10.59 -9.21
C VAL A 51 -0.73 10.58 -9.44
N THR A 52 -1.48 10.75 -8.37
CA THR A 52 -2.95 10.85 -8.38
C THR A 52 -3.40 12.20 -8.95
N GLU A 53 -4.68 12.34 -9.27
CA GLU A 53 -5.26 13.59 -9.78
C GLU A 53 -5.10 14.74 -8.78
N ASP A 54 -5.10 14.47 -7.46
CA ASP A 54 -4.87 15.46 -6.40
C ASP A 54 -3.38 15.70 -6.09
N GLY A 55 -2.46 15.20 -6.94
CA GLY A 55 -1.03 15.42 -6.84
C GLY A 55 -0.32 14.62 -5.76
N ARG A 56 -0.91 13.53 -5.27
CA ARG A 56 -0.30 12.63 -4.29
C ARG A 56 0.40 11.47 -4.97
N GLU A 57 1.39 10.90 -4.28
CA GLU A 57 2.17 9.78 -4.78
C GLU A 57 1.78 8.46 -4.13
N LEU A 58 1.75 7.38 -4.90
CA LEU A 58 1.64 6.00 -4.42
C LEU A 58 2.42 5.05 -5.32
N GLY A 59 2.62 3.82 -4.88
CA GLY A 59 3.29 2.78 -5.67
C GLY A 59 2.52 2.47 -6.95
N ARG A 60 3.24 2.30 -8.08
CA ARG A 60 2.63 1.98 -9.40
C ARG A 60 1.82 0.68 -9.37
N ALA A 61 2.27 -0.31 -8.58
CA ALA A 61 1.53 -1.56 -8.42
C ALA A 61 0.14 -1.32 -7.80
N GLN A 62 0.04 -0.43 -6.80
CA GLN A 62 -1.23 -0.10 -6.18
C GLN A 62 -2.13 0.73 -7.09
N ALA A 63 -1.57 1.56 -7.97
CA ALA A 63 -2.35 2.23 -9.01
C ALA A 63 -2.94 1.22 -10.02
N LEU A 64 -2.17 0.19 -10.42
CA LEU A 64 -2.69 -0.90 -11.24
C LEU A 64 -3.79 -1.70 -10.53
N GLN A 65 -3.61 -2.01 -9.25
CA GLN A 65 -4.59 -2.70 -8.44
C GLN A 65 -5.87 -1.87 -8.26
N ALA A 66 -5.77 -0.56 -8.10
CA ALA A 66 -6.91 0.36 -8.08
C ALA A 66 -7.69 0.31 -9.40
N ALA A 67 -6.99 0.39 -10.54
CA ALA A 67 -7.62 0.25 -11.85
C ALA A 67 -8.31 -1.11 -12.02
N ALA A 68 -7.72 -2.20 -11.53
CA ALA A 68 -8.32 -3.52 -11.53
C ALA A 68 -9.61 -3.59 -10.68
N CYS A 69 -9.68 -2.82 -9.60
CA CYS A 69 -10.89 -2.63 -8.77
C CYS A 69 -11.95 -1.72 -9.41
N GLY A 70 -11.64 -1.03 -10.52
CA GLY A 70 -12.49 0.04 -11.05
C GLY A 70 -12.53 1.29 -10.16
N ARG A 71 -11.50 1.52 -9.32
CA ARG A 71 -11.35 2.67 -8.42
C ARG A 71 -10.30 3.64 -8.94
N ALA A 72 -10.46 4.93 -8.65
CA ALA A 72 -9.39 5.90 -8.81
C ALA A 72 -8.24 5.56 -7.83
N PRO A 73 -6.96 5.69 -8.26
CA PRO A 73 -5.81 5.55 -7.36
C PRO A 73 -5.86 6.56 -6.21
N ASP A 74 -5.64 6.09 -4.99
CA ASP A 74 -5.74 6.87 -3.75
C ASP A 74 -4.51 6.59 -2.88
N ALA A 75 -3.92 7.62 -2.31
CA ALA A 75 -2.74 7.49 -1.44
C ALA A 75 -2.98 6.59 -0.21
N ARG A 76 -4.22 6.44 0.22
CA ARG A 76 -4.61 5.49 1.28
C ARG A 76 -4.33 4.03 0.93
N MET A 77 -4.26 3.69 -0.37
CA MET A 77 -3.95 2.34 -0.84
C MET A 77 -2.48 1.96 -0.63
N ASN A 78 -1.60 2.96 -0.51
CA ASN A 78 -0.18 2.79 -0.17
C ASN A 78 0.28 3.97 0.70
N PRO A 79 -0.10 3.97 2.00
CA PRO A 79 0.14 5.12 2.88
C PRO A 79 1.61 5.44 3.14
N VAL A 80 2.52 4.46 3.02
CA VAL A 80 3.96 4.68 3.15
C VAL A 80 4.68 4.19 1.90
N LEU A 81 5.41 5.10 1.25
CA LEU A 81 6.27 4.79 0.11
C LEU A 81 7.69 5.25 0.42
N LEU A 82 8.64 4.33 0.36
CA LEU A 82 10.07 4.59 0.49
C LEU A 82 10.71 4.62 -0.88
N LYS A 83 11.37 5.73 -1.23
CA LYS A 83 12.14 5.88 -2.45
C LYS A 83 13.63 5.87 -2.09
N PRO A 84 14.36 4.76 -2.31
CA PRO A 84 15.79 4.72 -2.04
C PRO A 84 16.52 5.84 -2.79
N SER A 85 17.34 6.61 -2.10
CA SER A 85 18.07 7.75 -2.66
C SER A 85 19.59 7.61 -2.53
N SER A 86 20.05 6.70 -1.67
CA SER A 86 21.46 6.37 -1.43
C SER A 86 21.53 4.99 -0.77
N ASP A 87 22.75 4.48 -0.58
CA ASP A 87 22.98 3.19 0.08
C ASP A 87 22.45 3.14 1.53
N THR A 88 22.22 4.28 2.16
CA THR A 88 21.88 4.37 3.58
C THR A 88 20.58 5.12 3.87
N GLY A 89 19.87 5.60 2.86
CA GLY A 89 18.70 6.44 3.08
C GLY A 89 17.66 6.38 1.98
N SER A 90 16.46 6.84 2.33
CA SER A 90 15.32 6.93 1.42
C SER A 90 14.58 8.25 1.60
N GLN A 91 14.02 8.75 0.52
CA GLN A 91 12.94 9.73 0.63
C GLN A 91 11.70 9.00 1.15
N VAL A 92 11.17 9.46 2.25
CA VAL A 92 9.95 8.93 2.88
C VAL A 92 8.75 9.74 2.41
N VAL A 93 7.78 9.06 1.86
CA VAL A 93 6.50 9.63 1.43
C VAL A 93 5.39 9.03 2.30
N VAL A 94 4.58 9.87 2.94
CA VAL A 94 3.46 9.44 3.79
C VAL A 94 2.17 10.07 3.29
N MET A 95 1.16 9.24 3.10
CA MET A 95 -0.14 9.64 2.52
C MET A 95 0.03 10.44 1.21
N GLY A 96 0.99 9.99 0.40
CA GLY A 96 1.30 10.55 -0.91
C GLY A 96 2.08 11.88 -0.89
N ARG A 97 2.58 12.34 0.27
CA ARG A 97 3.35 13.57 0.40
C ARG A 97 4.76 13.28 0.94
N PRO A 98 5.82 13.83 0.34
CA PRO A 98 7.17 13.71 0.88
C PRO A 98 7.25 14.33 2.27
N VAL A 99 7.79 13.59 3.24
CA VAL A 99 8.01 14.08 4.61
C VAL A 99 9.49 14.34 4.91
N GLY A 100 10.39 13.86 4.06
CA GLY A 100 11.82 14.13 4.15
C GLY A 100 12.67 12.95 3.69
N HIS A 101 14.01 13.14 3.74
CA HIS A 101 14.97 12.07 3.57
C HIS A 101 15.36 11.53 4.94
N MET A 102 15.36 10.22 5.11
CA MET A 102 15.66 9.56 6.38
C MET A 102 16.64 8.42 6.16
N ARG A 103 17.64 8.32 7.03
CA ARG A 103 18.47 7.13 7.17
C ARG A 103 17.70 6.05 7.94
N VAL A 104 18.18 4.84 7.93
CA VAL A 104 17.52 3.68 8.57
C VAL A 104 17.16 3.96 10.02
N ALA A 105 18.10 4.49 10.83
CA ALA A 105 17.86 4.79 12.24
C ALA A 105 16.78 5.86 12.45
N GLU A 106 16.76 6.88 11.59
CA GLU A 106 15.77 7.97 11.62
C GLU A 106 14.38 7.43 11.24
N TYR A 107 14.32 6.58 10.23
CA TYR A 107 13.06 5.94 9.84
C TYR A 107 12.54 4.99 10.91
N LEU A 108 13.41 4.23 11.58
CA LEU A 108 13.00 3.38 12.70
C LEU A 108 12.37 4.21 13.84
N ALA A 109 12.94 5.37 14.17
CA ALA A 109 12.35 6.29 15.13
C ALA A 109 11.00 6.89 14.63
N TYR A 110 10.84 7.05 13.32
CA TYR A 110 9.63 7.58 12.70
C TYR A 110 8.51 6.53 12.54
N LYS A 111 8.82 5.23 12.58
CA LYS A 111 7.85 4.12 12.39
C LYS A 111 6.55 4.26 13.20
N PRO A 112 6.55 4.67 14.49
CA PRO A 112 5.29 4.83 15.22
C PRO A 112 4.36 5.89 14.60
N THR A 113 4.93 6.94 14.00
CA THR A 113 4.15 7.98 13.30
C THR A 113 3.63 7.45 11.96
N ALA A 114 4.47 6.75 11.19
CA ALA A 114 4.07 6.09 9.96
C ALA A 114 2.96 5.05 10.21
N TRP A 115 3.05 4.28 11.30
CA TRP A 115 2.04 3.29 11.68
C TRP A 115 0.67 3.90 11.95
N ARG A 116 0.60 5.06 12.60
CA ARG A 116 -0.68 5.77 12.78
C ARG A 116 -1.30 6.17 11.43
N ALA A 117 -0.50 6.61 10.48
CA ALA A 117 -0.99 6.90 9.12
C ALA A 117 -1.47 5.63 8.40
N VAL A 118 -0.75 4.51 8.56
CA VAL A 118 -1.13 3.20 7.98
C VAL A 118 -2.48 2.74 8.51
N THR A 119 -2.67 2.73 9.83
CA THR A 119 -3.91 2.25 10.45
C THR A 119 -5.09 3.15 10.09
N ALA A 120 -4.93 4.48 10.15
CA ALA A 120 -5.97 5.42 9.78
C ALA A 120 -6.36 5.30 8.29
N ALA A 121 -5.38 5.11 7.40
CA ALA A 121 -5.63 4.90 5.97
C ALA A 121 -6.40 3.58 5.73
N TYR A 122 -5.99 2.50 6.39
CA TYR A 122 -6.67 1.21 6.30
C TYR A 122 -8.11 1.30 6.77
N ASP A 123 -8.36 1.84 7.97
CA ASP A 123 -9.69 1.94 8.55
C ASP A 123 -10.62 2.80 7.67
N SER A 124 -10.13 3.92 7.18
CA SER A 124 -10.87 4.80 6.28
C SER A 124 -11.22 4.10 4.95
N LEU A 125 -10.27 3.39 4.35
CA LEU A 125 -10.47 2.69 3.08
C LEU A 125 -11.38 1.47 3.26
N ALA A 126 -11.22 0.73 4.35
CA ALA A 126 -12.05 -0.42 4.68
C ALA A 126 -13.53 -0.04 4.93
N ALA A 127 -13.78 1.15 5.46
CA ALA A 127 -15.15 1.65 5.65
C ALA A 127 -15.90 1.88 4.31
N GLU A 128 -15.18 2.04 3.21
CA GLU A 128 -15.72 2.29 1.87
C GLU A 128 -15.69 1.04 0.96
N ALA A 129 -15.11 -0.06 1.44
CA ALA A 129 -14.89 -1.27 0.67
C ALA A 129 -15.78 -2.42 1.16
N GLY A 130 -16.18 -3.32 0.25
CA GLY A 130 -16.81 -4.58 0.58
C GLY A 130 -15.81 -5.67 0.94
N VAL A 131 -14.57 -5.59 0.42
CA VAL A 131 -13.46 -6.49 0.74
C VAL A 131 -12.12 -5.77 0.55
N MET A 132 -11.17 -6.02 1.47
CA MET A 132 -9.81 -5.51 1.36
C MET A 132 -8.87 -6.57 0.76
N VAL A 133 -8.11 -6.21 -0.27
CA VAL A 133 -7.06 -7.04 -0.86
C VAL A 133 -5.71 -6.47 -0.44
N ILE A 134 -5.05 -7.12 0.52
CA ILE A 134 -3.81 -6.64 1.14
C ILE A 134 -2.62 -7.33 0.50
N GLU A 135 -1.64 -6.55 0.05
CA GLU A 135 -0.35 -7.05 -0.41
C GLU A 135 0.70 -6.93 0.69
N GLY A 136 1.31 -8.05 1.07
CA GLY A 136 2.45 -8.06 1.99
C GLY A 136 3.72 -7.50 1.36
N ALA A 137 4.58 -6.90 2.16
CA ALA A 137 5.90 -6.40 1.76
C ALA A 137 6.95 -7.49 1.94
N GLY A 138 7.74 -7.76 0.91
CA GLY A 138 8.81 -8.77 0.95
C GLY A 138 8.31 -10.15 1.34
N SER A 139 8.89 -10.70 2.39
CA SER A 139 8.56 -12.00 3.01
C SER A 139 8.14 -11.79 4.48
N PRO A 140 7.29 -12.64 5.05
CA PRO A 140 6.97 -12.59 6.48
C PRO A 140 8.17 -12.80 7.41
N ALA A 141 9.27 -13.35 6.89
CA ALA A 141 10.53 -13.55 7.62
C ALA A 141 11.44 -12.30 7.58
N GLU A 142 11.15 -11.31 6.76
CA GLU A 142 11.93 -10.07 6.69
C GLU A 142 11.47 -9.11 7.80
N ILE A 143 12.43 -8.52 8.50
CA ILE A 143 12.18 -7.46 9.49
C ILE A 143 12.20 -6.12 8.75
N ASN A 144 11.03 -5.60 8.42
CA ASN A 144 10.84 -4.31 7.74
C ASN A 144 10.22 -3.24 8.66
#